data_a2e759c3fbc6bf94dbe35a5d5271c2a0
#
_entry.id   a2e759c3fbc6bf94dbe35a5d5271c2a0
#
_cell.length_a   1.000
_cell.length_b   1.000
_cell.length_c   1.000
_cell.angle_alpha   90.00
_cell.angle_beta   90.00
_cell.angle_gamma   90.00
#
_symmetry.space_group_name_H-M   'P 1'
#
loop_
_entity.id
_entity.type
_entity.pdbx_description
1 polymer ?
#
loop_
_entity_poly.entity_id
_entity_poly.type
_entity_poly.pdbx_seq_one_letter_code
_entity_poly.pdbx_strand_id
1 'polypeptide(L)'
;MDLKILWMYNDLMDLYGDKGNIQVLKTRALKRNINVTVKTCSLNEEVDINDYDLFFLGGGADYEQNLIFEDLLKRKDSIVNALNHSTTFLLICGGYQLFGKYYLDQDGNKIDGLGIFDYYTESTDRDHRCIGNIVVEATINNETFKIVGFENHGGQTKKVLYGHGNTYNGGQEGFINDSVIATYMHGPLLPKNPIVADILIKRALKKKYGEVSLKELDDTLENKAREVMLNRLIHSK
;
A
#
# COMPACT_ATOMS: atom_id res chain seq x y z
N MET A 1 -1.40 23.86 4.81
CA MET A 1 -0.48 22.70 4.97
C MET A 1 -0.11 22.18 3.59
N ASP A 2 1.06 21.55 3.46
CA ASP A 2 1.57 21.03 2.19
C ASP A 2 1.92 19.55 2.37
N LEU A 3 1.45 18.71 1.44
CA LEU A 3 1.68 17.29 1.37
C LEU A 3 2.49 16.96 0.12
N LYS A 4 3.68 16.39 0.30
CA LYS A 4 4.54 15.95 -0.79
C LYS A 4 4.47 14.44 -0.91
N ILE A 5 4.03 13.93 -2.06
CA ILE A 5 3.91 12.51 -2.37
C ILE A 5 4.97 12.12 -3.39
N LEU A 6 5.74 11.10 -3.10
CA LEU A 6 6.62 10.44 -4.05
C LEU A 6 5.94 9.18 -4.59
N TRP A 7 5.75 9.10 -5.90
CA TRP A 7 5.23 7.93 -6.59
C TRP A 7 6.33 7.26 -7.39
N MET A 8 6.84 6.17 -6.86
CA MET A 8 7.95 5.43 -7.45
C MET A 8 7.48 4.50 -8.57
N TYR A 9 8.26 4.46 -9.64
CA TYR A 9 8.08 3.58 -10.80
C TYR A 9 6.64 3.60 -11.35
N ASN A 10 6.08 4.79 -11.47
CA ASN A 10 4.69 5.00 -11.88
C ASN A 10 4.34 4.45 -13.27
N ASP A 11 5.32 4.24 -14.11
CA ASP A 11 5.26 3.67 -15.46
C ASP A 11 5.37 2.14 -15.50
N LEU A 12 5.90 1.53 -14.43
CA LEU A 12 6.14 0.09 -14.32
C LEU A 12 5.26 -0.57 -13.25
N MET A 13 4.98 0.14 -12.16
CA MET A 13 4.29 -0.38 -10.99
C MET A 13 2.90 0.29 -10.81
N ASP A 14 2.03 0.14 -11.82
CA ASP A 14 0.63 0.66 -11.81
C ASP A 14 -0.38 -0.44 -12.20
N LEU A 15 -0.13 -1.67 -11.76
CA LEU A 15 -0.98 -2.81 -12.08
C LEU A 15 -2.39 -2.60 -11.47
N TYR A 16 -3.44 -2.96 -12.23
CA TYR A 16 -4.84 -2.80 -11.85
C TYR A 16 -5.27 -1.37 -11.50
N GLY A 17 -4.55 -0.37 -12.00
CA GLY A 17 -4.90 1.04 -11.84
C GLY A 17 -4.55 1.61 -10.47
N ASP A 18 -3.47 1.17 -9.86
CA ASP A 18 -3.00 1.63 -8.54
C ASP A 18 -2.77 3.16 -8.46
N LYS A 19 -2.56 3.82 -9.61
CA LYS A 19 -2.60 5.30 -9.72
C LYS A 19 -3.84 5.94 -9.11
N GLY A 20 -4.96 5.21 -9.02
CA GLY A 20 -6.17 5.68 -8.36
C GLY A 20 -5.97 5.99 -6.89
N ASN A 21 -4.99 5.34 -6.21
CA ASN A 21 -4.63 5.67 -4.84
C ASN A 21 -4.06 7.10 -4.75
N ILE A 22 -3.17 7.47 -5.67
CA ILE A 22 -2.61 8.84 -5.74
C ILE A 22 -3.70 9.87 -6.03
N GLN A 23 -4.64 9.57 -6.92
CA GLN A 23 -5.76 10.44 -7.25
C GLN A 23 -6.63 10.72 -6.01
N VAL A 24 -6.93 9.71 -5.22
CA VAL A 24 -7.72 9.85 -4.00
C VAL A 24 -6.98 10.67 -2.95
N LEU A 25 -5.71 10.37 -2.68
CA LEU A 25 -4.90 11.14 -1.73
C LEU A 25 -4.87 12.62 -2.11
N LYS A 26 -4.57 12.91 -3.38
CA LYS A 26 -4.53 14.28 -3.91
C LYS A 26 -5.89 14.98 -3.76
N THR A 27 -6.97 14.34 -4.22
CA THR A 27 -8.31 14.95 -4.21
C THR A 27 -8.79 15.22 -2.77
N ARG A 28 -8.60 14.26 -1.86
CA ARG A 28 -9.03 14.40 -0.46
C ARG A 28 -8.24 15.47 0.28
N ALA A 29 -6.94 15.59 0.02
CA ALA A 29 -6.12 16.66 0.60
C ALA A 29 -6.52 18.04 0.05
N LEU A 30 -6.69 18.19 -1.27
CA LEU A 30 -7.13 19.45 -1.89
C LEU A 30 -8.50 19.92 -1.38
N LYS A 31 -9.48 19.01 -1.21
CA LYS A 31 -10.79 19.32 -0.61
C LYS A 31 -10.69 19.86 0.83
N ARG A 32 -9.53 19.69 1.47
CA ARG A 32 -9.23 20.20 2.82
C ARG A 32 -8.29 21.42 2.82
N ASN A 33 -8.11 22.06 1.67
CA ASN A 33 -7.16 23.17 1.49
C ASN A 33 -5.70 22.80 1.88
N ILE A 34 -5.32 21.55 1.66
CA ILE A 34 -3.95 21.08 1.77
C ILE A 34 -3.36 21.07 0.36
N ASN A 35 -2.28 21.82 0.15
CA ASN A 35 -1.57 21.81 -1.13
C ASN A 35 -0.92 20.44 -1.33
N VAL A 36 -0.95 19.91 -2.54
CA VAL A 36 -0.38 18.60 -2.84
C VAL A 36 0.59 18.70 -4.00
N THR A 37 1.80 18.24 -3.78
CA THR A 37 2.79 18.00 -4.83
C THR A 37 2.98 16.50 -5.00
N VAL A 38 2.80 16.00 -6.20
CA VAL A 38 3.12 14.61 -6.56
C VAL A 38 4.33 14.62 -7.48
N LYS A 39 5.39 13.99 -7.06
CA LYS A 39 6.57 13.72 -7.88
C LYS A 39 6.57 12.25 -8.26
N THR A 40 6.70 11.97 -9.55
CA THR A 40 7.00 10.63 -10.06
C THR A 40 8.50 10.44 -10.15
N CYS A 41 8.97 9.22 -9.95
CA CYS A 41 10.36 8.85 -10.14
C CYS A 41 10.41 7.41 -10.69
N SER A 42 11.03 7.23 -11.84
CA SER A 42 11.21 5.94 -12.50
C SER A 42 12.67 5.49 -12.46
N LEU A 43 13.01 4.47 -13.26
CA LEU A 43 14.34 3.89 -13.32
C LEU A 43 15.40 4.95 -13.68
N ASN A 44 16.52 4.91 -12.96
CA ASN A 44 17.67 5.78 -13.16
C ASN A 44 17.40 7.30 -12.98
N GLU A 45 16.23 7.70 -12.48
CA GLU A 45 15.96 9.06 -12.10
C GLU A 45 16.46 9.33 -10.67
N GLU A 46 17.00 10.51 -10.42
CA GLU A 46 17.43 10.91 -9.10
C GLU A 46 16.28 11.54 -8.30
N VAL A 47 16.18 11.16 -7.04
CA VAL A 47 15.24 11.74 -6.08
C VAL A 47 15.76 11.55 -4.65
N ASP A 48 15.64 12.57 -3.82
CA ASP A 48 15.81 12.40 -2.37
C ASP A 48 14.46 12.02 -1.74
N ILE A 49 14.35 10.77 -1.33
CA ILE A 49 13.11 10.21 -0.73
C ILE A 49 12.76 10.96 0.57
N ASN A 50 13.74 11.50 1.27
CA ASN A 50 13.55 12.20 2.54
C ASN A 50 12.82 13.55 2.42
N ASP A 51 12.75 14.10 1.21
CA ASP A 51 12.02 15.33 0.91
C ASP A 51 10.49 15.16 0.90
N TYR A 52 10.01 13.90 0.99
CA TYR A 52 8.59 13.57 0.84
C TYR A 52 7.97 13.10 2.15
N ASP A 53 6.68 13.32 2.25
CA ASP A 53 5.88 12.97 3.41
C ASP A 53 5.23 11.60 3.25
N LEU A 54 4.94 11.21 2.00
CA LEU A 54 4.34 9.94 1.64
C LEU A 54 5.07 9.33 0.45
N PHE A 55 5.47 8.08 0.59
CA PHE A 55 6.06 7.23 -0.43
C PHE A 55 5.01 6.22 -0.90
N PHE A 56 4.80 6.14 -2.20
CA PHE A 56 3.89 5.17 -2.81
C PHE A 56 4.62 4.29 -3.82
N LEU A 57 4.46 2.97 -3.67
CA LEU A 57 4.90 1.96 -4.62
C LEU A 57 3.73 1.02 -4.91
N GLY A 58 3.29 0.99 -6.14
CA GLY A 58 2.18 0.18 -6.61
C GLY A 58 2.55 -1.28 -6.88
N GLY A 59 1.62 -2.03 -7.47
CA GLY A 59 1.82 -3.40 -7.91
C GLY A 59 2.44 -3.50 -9.29
N GLY A 60 3.18 -4.58 -9.50
CA GLY A 60 3.75 -4.97 -10.78
C GLY A 60 3.82 -6.49 -10.88
N ALA A 61 3.85 -7.04 -12.09
CA ALA A 61 4.11 -8.45 -12.29
C ALA A 61 5.59 -8.77 -11.99
N ASP A 62 5.93 -10.06 -11.97
CA ASP A 62 7.28 -10.53 -11.60
C ASP A 62 8.37 -9.92 -12.49
N TYR A 63 8.06 -9.69 -13.77
CA TYR A 63 8.97 -9.05 -14.71
C TYR A 63 9.29 -7.60 -14.31
N GLU A 64 8.29 -6.79 -14.04
CA GLU A 64 8.47 -5.40 -13.61
C GLU A 64 9.15 -5.32 -12.24
N GLN A 65 8.83 -6.24 -11.32
CA GLN A 65 9.51 -6.32 -10.03
C GLN A 65 11.01 -6.57 -10.19
N ASN A 66 11.39 -7.54 -11.04
CA ASN A 66 12.82 -7.82 -11.35
C ASN A 66 13.49 -6.60 -11.99
N LEU A 67 12.80 -5.93 -12.91
CA LEU A 67 13.35 -4.77 -13.64
C LEU A 67 13.70 -3.62 -12.70
N ILE A 68 12.86 -3.35 -11.71
CA ILE A 68 13.09 -2.22 -10.78
C ILE A 68 13.99 -2.59 -9.59
N PHE A 69 14.20 -3.87 -9.31
CA PHE A 69 14.83 -4.32 -8.06
C PHE A 69 16.23 -3.72 -7.84
N GLU A 70 17.10 -3.76 -8.85
CA GLU A 70 18.46 -3.24 -8.76
C GLU A 70 18.50 -1.72 -8.49
N ASP A 71 17.58 -0.96 -9.10
CA ASP A 71 17.46 0.47 -8.86
C ASP A 71 16.87 0.77 -7.47
N LEU A 72 15.86 -0.01 -7.07
CA LEU A 72 15.27 0.10 -5.73
C LEU A 72 16.28 -0.28 -4.63
N LEU A 73 17.13 -1.28 -4.87
CA LEU A 73 18.18 -1.70 -3.94
C LEU A 73 19.21 -0.59 -3.68
N LYS A 74 19.59 0.16 -4.72
CA LYS A 74 20.49 1.34 -4.57
C LYS A 74 19.89 2.42 -3.66
N ARG A 75 18.57 2.48 -3.55
CA ARG A 75 17.83 3.46 -2.74
C ARG A 75 17.53 2.96 -1.32
N LYS A 76 17.94 1.74 -0.97
CA LYS A 76 17.59 1.08 0.31
C LYS A 76 17.92 1.96 1.52
N ASP A 77 19.12 2.52 1.58
CA ASP A 77 19.54 3.34 2.73
C ASP A 77 18.71 4.61 2.85
N SER A 78 18.35 5.25 1.74
CA SER A 78 17.45 6.41 1.72
C SER A 78 16.02 6.03 2.14
N ILE A 79 15.53 4.87 1.74
CA ILE A 79 14.22 4.33 2.16
C ILE A 79 14.21 4.06 3.67
N VAL A 80 15.24 3.39 4.19
CA VAL A 80 15.37 3.12 5.64
C VAL A 80 15.45 4.42 6.42
N ASN A 81 16.21 5.40 5.94
CA ASN A 81 16.29 6.71 6.56
C ASN A 81 14.92 7.42 6.58
N ALA A 82 14.18 7.40 5.47
CA ALA A 82 12.85 7.99 5.39
C ALA A 82 11.86 7.32 6.35
N LEU A 83 11.89 5.98 6.49
CA LEU A 83 11.10 5.23 7.48
C LEU A 83 11.42 5.68 8.90
N ASN A 84 12.70 5.80 9.24
CA ASN A 84 13.16 6.24 10.57
C ASN A 84 12.77 7.70 10.89
N HIS A 85 12.54 8.52 9.86
CA HIS A 85 12.11 9.91 9.97
C HIS A 85 10.62 10.11 9.71
N SER A 86 9.80 9.06 9.93
CA SER A 86 8.34 9.12 9.89
C SER A 86 7.72 9.47 8.54
N THR A 87 8.42 9.22 7.43
CA THR A 87 7.76 9.21 6.12
C THR A 87 6.73 8.08 6.09
N THR A 88 5.54 8.36 5.59
CA THR A 88 4.46 7.37 5.48
C THR A 88 4.59 6.57 4.19
N PHE A 89 4.41 5.26 4.26
CA PHE A 89 4.53 4.36 3.11
C PHE A 89 3.21 3.66 2.81
N LEU A 90 2.82 3.67 1.54
CA LEU A 90 1.77 2.81 1.00
C LEU A 90 2.40 1.90 -0.05
N LEU A 91 2.34 0.59 0.20
CA LEU A 91 2.95 -0.44 -0.64
C LEU A 91 1.88 -1.43 -1.10
N ILE A 92 1.73 -1.60 -2.40
CA ILE A 92 0.70 -2.47 -2.97
C ILE A 92 1.34 -3.66 -3.69
N CYS A 93 0.89 -4.87 -3.36
CA CYS A 93 1.21 -6.14 -4.04
C CYS A 93 2.71 -6.35 -4.27
N GLY A 94 3.23 -6.17 -5.49
CA GLY A 94 4.67 -6.26 -5.77
C GLY A 94 5.50 -5.28 -4.94
N GLY A 95 5.00 -4.05 -4.70
CA GLY A 95 5.63 -3.11 -3.79
C GLY A 95 5.71 -3.64 -2.36
N TYR A 96 4.66 -4.34 -1.88
CA TYR A 96 4.69 -5.02 -0.59
C TYR A 96 5.75 -6.14 -0.58
N GLN A 97 5.77 -7.01 -1.59
CA GLN A 97 6.71 -8.13 -1.69
C GLN A 97 8.17 -7.68 -1.64
N LEU A 98 8.52 -6.64 -2.40
CA LEU A 98 9.90 -6.13 -2.52
C LEU A 98 10.47 -5.55 -1.21
N PHE A 99 9.65 -5.14 -0.25
CA PHE A 99 10.13 -4.66 1.05
C PHE A 99 10.45 -5.79 2.04
N GLY A 100 10.00 -7.03 1.77
CA GLY A 100 10.38 -8.22 2.52
C GLY A 100 11.77 -8.72 2.17
N LYS A 101 12.08 -9.94 2.61
CA LYS A 101 13.38 -10.60 2.39
C LYS A 101 13.53 -11.12 0.96
N TYR A 102 12.49 -11.77 0.45
CA TYR A 102 12.44 -12.35 -0.89
C TYR A 102 11.01 -12.72 -1.28
N TYR A 103 10.81 -12.89 -2.56
CA TYR A 103 9.66 -13.54 -3.15
C TYR A 103 10.11 -14.77 -3.94
N LEU A 104 9.55 -15.94 -3.62
CA LEU A 104 9.74 -17.17 -4.36
C LEU A 104 8.53 -17.40 -5.26
N ASP A 105 8.73 -17.38 -6.58
CA ASP A 105 7.66 -17.60 -7.54
C ASP A 105 7.25 -19.08 -7.63
N GLN A 106 6.20 -19.36 -8.39
CA GLN A 106 5.66 -20.72 -8.57
C GLN A 106 6.60 -21.69 -9.31
N ASP A 107 7.55 -21.17 -10.06
CA ASP A 107 8.53 -21.93 -10.83
C ASP A 107 9.84 -22.13 -10.03
N GLY A 108 9.89 -21.66 -8.79
CA GLY A 108 11.02 -21.75 -7.88
C GLY A 108 12.08 -20.65 -8.09
N ASN A 109 11.79 -19.65 -8.94
CA ASN A 109 12.69 -18.52 -9.10
C ASN A 109 12.56 -17.58 -7.90
N LYS A 110 13.71 -17.15 -7.39
CA LYS A 110 13.77 -16.23 -6.25
C LYS A 110 14.02 -14.82 -6.73
N ILE A 111 13.11 -13.92 -6.37
CA ILE A 111 13.31 -12.49 -6.47
C ILE A 111 13.73 -12.00 -5.09
N ASP A 112 14.93 -11.45 -4.97
CA ASP A 112 15.38 -10.87 -3.71
C ASP A 112 14.56 -9.62 -3.38
N GLY A 113 14.33 -9.39 -2.11
CA GLY A 113 13.70 -8.18 -1.59
C GLY A 113 14.72 -7.29 -0.88
N LEU A 114 14.29 -6.11 -0.48
CA LEU A 114 15.11 -5.16 0.26
C LEU A 114 15.50 -5.67 1.65
N GLY A 115 14.74 -6.64 2.21
CA GLY A 115 14.97 -7.14 3.57
C GLY A 115 14.80 -6.08 4.65
N ILE A 116 13.95 -5.09 4.41
CA ILE A 116 13.64 -4.03 5.39
C ILE A 116 12.75 -4.57 6.50
N PHE A 117 11.78 -5.42 6.12
CA PHE A 117 10.88 -6.07 7.07
C PHE A 117 11.11 -7.57 7.14
N ASP A 118 10.85 -8.15 8.34
CA ASP A 118 11.06 -9.58 8.61
C ASP A 118 9.88 -10.43 8.15
N TYR A 119 9.56 -10.34 6.86
CA TYR A 119 8.66 -11.24 6.18
C TYR A 119 9.24 -11.70 4.84
N TYR A 120 8.69 -12.75 4.31
CA TYR A 120 9.00 -13.24 2.97
C TYR A 120 7.72 -13.75 2.31
N THR A 121 7.75 -13.83 0.98
CA THR A 121 6.62 -14.28 0.19
C THR A 121 6.99 -15.54 -0.57
N GLU A 122 6.10 -16.52 -0.55
CA GLU A 122 6.21 -17.73 -1.38
C GLU A 122 4.93 -17.89 -2.19
N SER A 123 5.07 -18.10 -3.49
CA SER A 123 3.93 -18.43 -4.33
C SER A 123 3.49 -19.87 -4.05
N THR A 124 2.20 -20.05 -4.01
CA THR A 124 1.59 -21.37 -4.12
C THR A 124 1.59 -21.82 -5.58
N ASP A 125 1.18 -23.06 -5.83
CA ASP A 125 0.99 -23.54 -7.20
C ASP A 125 -0.04 -22.69 -7.98
N ARG A 126 -0.09 -22.89 -9.30
CA ARG A 126 -0.94 -22.10 -10.22
C ARG A 126 -2.43 -22.19 -9.90
N ASP A 127 -2.86 -23.27 -9.28
CA ASP A 127 -4.26 -23.55 -9.00
C ASP A 127 -4.76 -22.86 -7.71
N HIS A 128 -3.85 -22.32 -6.88
CA HIS A 128 -4.16 -21.69 -5.60
C HIS A 128 -3.89 -20.17 -5.57
N ARG A 129 -4.02 -19.48 -6.71
CA ARG A 129 -3.95 -18.03 -6.75
C ARG A 129 -5.14 -17.40 -6.02
N CYS A 130 -4.85 -16.37 -5.23
CA CYS A 130 -5.87 -15.51 -4.62
C CYS A 130 -6.37 -14.52 -5.67
N ILE A 131 -7.59 -14.73 -6.19
CA ILE A 131 -8.21 -13.84 -7.18
C ILE A 131 -9.63 -13.54 -6.77
N GLY A 132 -9.93 -12.28 -6.48
CA GLY A 132 -11.28 -11.87 -6.15
C GLY A 132 -11.38 -10.64 -5.27
N ASN A 133 -12.63 -10.30 -4.97
CA ASN A 133 -12.88 -9.26 -3.97
C ASN A 133 -12.72 -9.85 -2.56
N ILE A 134 -12.09 -9.09 -1.69
CA ILE A 134 -11.78 -9.51 -0.32
C ILE A 134 -12.22 -8.44 0.67
N VAL A 135 -12.58 -8.89 1.87
CA VAL A 135 -12.78 -8.05 3.05
C VAL A 135 -11.73 -8.41 4.08
N VAL A 136 -11.02 -7.40 4.54
CA VAL A 136 -10.00 -7.53 5.57
C VAL A 136 -10.42 -6.72 6.79
N GLU A 137 -10.34 -7.31 7.97
CA GLU A 137 -10.49 -6.60 9.22
C GLU A 137 -9.10 -6.24 9.76
N ALA A 138 -8.80 -4.95 9.79
CA ALA A 138 -7.50 -4.43 10.18
C ALA A 138 -7.64 -3.43 11.32
N THR A 139 -6.74 -3.52 12.31
CA THR A 139 -6.64 -2.55 13.40
C THR A 139 -5.55 -1.54 13.08
N ILE A 140 -5.93 -0.27 12.98
CA ILE A 140 -5.06 0.86 12.68
C ILE A 140 -5.28 1.92 13.74
N ASN A 141 -4.22 2.36 14.43
CA ASN A 141 -4.30 3.35 15.53
C ASN A 141 -5.32 2.96 16.63
N ASN A 142 -5.39 1.68 17.01
CA ASN A 142 -6.32 1.09 17.98
C ASN A 142 -7.80 1.11 17.55
N GLU A 143 -8.11 1.43 16.32
CA GLU A 143 -9.45 1.33 15.76
C GLU A 143 -9.51 0.21 14.71
N THR A 144 -10.58 -0.57 14.73
CA THR A 144 -10.75 -1.70 13.80
C THR A 144 -11.64 -1.32 12.63
N PHE A 145 -11.16 -1.56 11.42
CA PHE A 145 -11.83 -1.22 10.17
C PHE A 145 -12.01 -2.46 9.30
N LYS A 146 -13.16 -2.54 8.64
CA LYS A 146 -13.38 -3.49 7.54
C LYS A 146 -12.95 -2.83 6.24
N ILE A 147 -11.90 -3.33 5.64
CA ILE A 147 -11.30 -2.80 4.41
C ILE A 147 -11.71 -3.70 3.24
N VAL A 148 -12.17 -3.11 2.16
CA VAL A 148 -12.58 -3.82 0.94
C VAL A 148 -11.53 -3.62 -0.15
N GLY A 149 -11.12 -4.71 -0.78
CA GLY A 149 -10.17 -4.68 -1.89
C GLY A 149 -10.43 -5.76 -2.93
N PHE A 150 -9.60 -5.76 -3.94
CA PHE A 150 -9.49 -6.83 -4.91
C PHE A 150 -8.09 -7.40 -4.85
N GLU A 151 -7.95 -8.69 -4.77
CA GLU A 151 -6.65 -9.37 -4.80
C GLU A 151 -6.48 -10.17 -6.09
N ASN A 152 -5.27 -10.19 -6.63
CA ASN A 152 -4.87 -11.09 -7.70
C ASN A 152 -3.37 -11.38 -7.60
N HIS A 153 -3.05 -12.35 -6.77
CA HIS A 153 -1.65 -12.75 -6.52
C HIS A 153 -1.53 -14.25 -6.26
N GLY A 154 -0.34 -14.81 -6.57
CA GLY A 154 0.01 -16.17 -6.18
C GLY A 154 0.83 -16.22 -4.89
N GLY A 155 1.48 -15.14 -4.55
CA GLY A 155 2.35 -15.09 -3.38
C GLY A 155 1.58 -15.01 -2.07
N GLN A 156 2.07 -15.72 -1.06
CA GLN A 156 1.57 -15.67 0.32
C GLN A 156 2.68 -15.21 1.24
N THR A 157 2.49 -14.09 1.92
CA THR A 157 3.48 -13.53 2.83
C THR A 157 3.42 -14.21 4.19
N LYS A 158 4.59 -14.59 4.69
CA LYS A 158 4.77 -15.34 5.94
C LYS A 158 5.74 -14.60 6.88
N LYS A 159 5.63 -14.89 8.19
CA LYS A 159 6.45 -14.30 9.26
C LYS A 159 6.29 -12.79 9.42
N VAL A 160 5.06 -12.32 9.36
CA VAL A 160 4.74 -10.91 9.66
C VAL A 160 4.79 -10.73 11.19
N LEU A 161 5.79 -9.99 11.69
CA LEU A 161 6.01 -9.75 13.13
C LEU A 161 5.18 -8.60 13.69
N TYR A 162 4.58 -7.77 12.84
CA TYR A 162 3.82 -6.58 13.22
C TYR A 162 2.34 -6.75 12.88
N GLY A 163 1.56 -5.71 13.08
CA GLY A 163 0.14 -5.71 12.79
C GLY A 163 -0.20 -6.14 11.35
N HIS A 164 -1.22 -6.91 11.20
CA HIS A 164 -1.76 -7.39 9.93
C HIS A 164 -3.28 -7.31 9.96
N GLY A 165 -3.91 -7.36 8.80
CA GLY A 165 -5.34 -7.56 8.69
C GLY A 165 -5.71 -9.04 8.72
N ASN A 166 -6.90 -9.35 9.17
CA ASN A 166 -7.47 -10.69 9.11
C ASN A 166 -8.55 -10.75 8.04
N THR A 167 -8.45 -11.73 7.14
CA THR A 167 -9.49 -11.96 6.15
C THR A 167 -10.70 -12.65 6.79
N TYR A 168 -11.87 -12.50 6.22
CA TYR A 168 -13.07 -13.18 6.69
C TYR A 168 -13.01 -14.71 6.56
N ASN A 169 -12.07 -15.23 5.79
CA ASN A 169 -11.82 -16.67 5.65
C ASN A 169 -10.74 -17.19 6.61
N GLY A 170 -10.29 -16.35 7.56
CA GLY A 170 -9.32 -16.73 8.60
C GLY A 170 -7.86 -16.65 8.18
N GLY A 171 -7.55 -16.12 7.00
CA GLY A 171 -6.18 -15.84 6.56
C GLY A 171 -5.65 -14.52 7.12
N GLN A 172 -4.36 -14.31 6.96
CA GLN A 172 -3.71 -13.02 7.25
C GLN A 172 -3.44 -12.28 5.96
N GLU A 173 -3.60 -10.97 5.98
CA GLU A 173 -3.36 -10.09 4.84
C GLU A 173 -2.65 -8.82 5.28
N GLY A 174 -1.60 -8.44 4.51
CA GLY A 174 -0.90 -7.18 4.65
C GLY A 174 0.07 -7.10 5.82
N PHE A 175 0.66 -5.92 5.93
CA PHE A 175 1.57 -5.52 6.99
C PHE A 175 1.28 -4.07 7.37
N ILE A 176 1.11 -3.80 8.66
CA ILE A 176 0.75 -2.47 9.17
C ILE A 176 1.63 -2.15 10.36
N ASN A 177 2.21 -0.96 10.35
CA ASN A 177 2.82 -0.32 11.52
C ASN A 177 2.55 1.19 11.49
N ASP A 178 3.22 1.96 12.34
CA ASP A 178 2.99 3.42 12.46
C ASP A 178 3.30 4.20 11.18
N SER A 179 4.23 3.72 10.36
CA SER A 179 4.68 4.41 9.14
C SER A 179 4.24 3.72 7.85
N VAL A 180 3.82 2.45 7.90
CA VAL A 180 3.59 1.63 6.71
C VAL A 180 2.19 1.04 6.71
N ILE A 181 1.55 1.09 5.55
CA ILE A 181 0.42 0.22 5.17
C ILE A 181 0.85 -0.49 3.89
N ALA A 182 0.94 -1.81 3.97
CA ALA A 182 1.31 -2.67 2.85
C ALA A 182 0.26 -3.78 2.69
N THR A 183 -0.18 -4.06 1.46
CA THR A 183 -1.31 -4.95 1.20
C THR A 183 -1.25 -5.53 -0.21
N TYR A 184 -1.90 -6.68 -0.41
CA TYR A 184 -2.16 -7.22 -1.74
C TYR A 184 -3.40 -6.64 -2.42
N MET A 185 -4.17 -5.80 -1.71
CA MET A 185 -5.42 -5.26 -2.23
C MET A 185 -5.20 -4.17 -3.26
N HIS A 186 -5.67 -4.44 -4.44
CA HIS A 186 -5.68 -3.55 -5.61
C HIS A 186 -7.07 -2.98 -5.92
N GLY A 187 -7.14 -2.39 -7.12
CA GLY A 187 -8.31 -2.07 -7.85
C GLY A 187 -9.03 -0.77 -7.57
N PRO A 188 -8.35 0.38 -7.38
CA PRO A 188 -7.36 0.73 -6.37
C PRO A 188 -7.96 0.67 -4.94
N LEU A 189 -7.11 0.61 -3.92
CA LEU A 189 -7.52 0.43 -2.51
C LEU A 189 -8.31 1.63 -1.96
N LEU A 190 -7.75 2.83 -2.10
CA LEU A 190 -8.22 4.02 -1.38
C LEU A 190 -9.59 4.55 -1.81
N PRO A 191 -10.00 4.48 -3.09
CA PRO A 191 -11.36 4.87 -3.49
C PRO A 191 -12.47 4.07 -2.79
N LYS A 192 -12.18 2.81 -2.43
CA LYS A 192 -13.12 1.94 -1.73
C LYS A 192 -13.08 2.12 -0.21
N ASN A 193 -12.04 2.78 0.31
CA ASN A 193 -11.77 2.91 1.74
C ASN A 193 -11.32 4.34 2.09
N PRO A 194 -12.21 5.33 2.07
CA PRO A 194 -11.88 6.73 2.35
C PRO A 194 -11.14 6.94 3.66
N ILE A 195 -11.50 6.18 4.69
CA ILE A 195 -10.88 6.25 6.01
C ILE A 195 -9.39 5.91 5.97
N VAL A 196 -8.98 4.93 5.15
CA VAL A 196 -7.56 4.55 4.99
C VAL A 196 -6.77 5.68 4.33
N ALA A 197 -7.37 6.35 3.34
CA ALA A 197 -6.77 7.53 2.71
C ALA A 197 -6.56 8.67 3.73
N ASP A 198 -7.54 8.92 4.60
CA ASP A 198 -7.44 9.94 5.63
C ASP A 198 -6.39 9.60 6.69
N ILE A 199 -6.27 8.33 7.08
CA ILE A 199 -5.21 7.86 7.98
C ILE A 199 -3.84 8.11 7.35
N LEU A 200 -3.64 7.77 6.08
CA LEU A 200 -2.37 8.02 5.38
C LEU A 200 -2.03 9.50 5.29
N ILE A 201 -3.02 10.36 4.98
CA ILE A 201 -2.82 11.82 4.94
C ILE A 201 -2.45 12.36 6.33
N LYS A 202 -3.15 11.94 7.39
CA LYS A 202 -2.84 12.35 8.76
C LYS A 202 -1.42 11.96 9.15
N ARG A 203 -1.03 10.70 8.91
CA ARG A 203 0.32 10.19 9.19
C ARG A 203 1.38 10.99 8.44
N ALA A 204 1.19 11.22 7.15
CA ALA A 204 2.13 11.96 6.31
C ALA A 204 2.31 13.43 6.77
N LEU A 205 1.23 14.07 7.19
CA LEU A 205 1.29 15.45 7.71
C LEU A 205 1.91 15.54 9.10
N LYS A 206 1.80 14.48 9.92
CA LYS A 206 2.31 14.45 11.30
C LYS A 206 3.80 14.73 11.36
N LYS A 207 4.58 14.28 10.37
CA LYS A 207 6.02 14.52 10.26
C LYS A 207 6.38 16.02 10.36
N LYS A 208 5.59 16.87 9.72
CA LYS A 208 5.85 18.33 9.65
C LYS A 208 5.05 19.18 10.62
N TYR A 209 3.83 18.74 10.92
CA TYR A 209 2.85 19.59 11.62
C TYR A 209 2.44 19.04 12.98
N GLY A 210 2.99 17.88 13.41
CA GLY A 210 2.54 17.21 14.62
C GLY A 210 1.14 16.59 14.44
N GLU A 211 0.37 16.51 15.51
CA GLU A 211 -0.98 15.96 15.43
C GLU A 211 -1.91 16.88 14.60
N VAL A 212 -2.51 16.31 13.57
CA VAL A 212 -3.36 17.02 12.62
C VAL A 212 -4.79 16.50 12.72
N SER A 213 -5.75 17.42 12.84
CA SER A 213 -7.16 17.12 12.64
C SER A 213 -7.56 17.46 11.21
N LEU A 214 -8.08 16.48 10.48
CA LEU A 214 -8.61 16.71 9.13
C LEU A 214 -10.09 17.09 9.20
N LYS A 215 -10.46 18.11 8.42
CA LYS A 215 -11.88 18.43 8.21
C LYS A 215 -12.59 17.22 7.62
N GLU A 216 -13.78 16.90 8.14
CA GLU A 216 -14.61 15.85 7.58
C GLU A 216 -15.02 16.16 6.13
N LEU A 217 -15.09 15.14 5.31
CA LEU A 217 -15.63 15.19 3.95
C LEU A 217 -16.95 14.42 3.92
N ASP A 218 -17.80 14.79 2.99
CA ASP A 218 -18.99 14.01 2.69
C ASP A 218 -18.57 12.75 1.89
N ASP A 219 -18.48 11.64 2.59
CA ASP A 219 -18.16 10.32 2.05
C ASP A 219 -19.42 9.44 1.91
N THR A 220 -20.60 10.03 1.88
CA THR A 220 -21.88 9.29 1.84
C THR A 220 -21.94 8.33 0.66
N LEU A 221 -21.50 8.76 -0.53
CA LEU A 221 -21.52 7.94 -1.74
C LEU A 221 -20.51 6.80 -1.67
N GLU A 222 -19.28 7.11 -1.26
CA GLU A 222 -18.18 6.15 -1.10
C GLU A 222 -18.53 5.07 -0.06
N ASN A 223 -19.07 5.50 1.08
CA ASN A 223 -19.48 4.59 2.15
C ASN A 223 -20.67 3.70 1.72
N LYS A 224 -21.63 4.24 1.00
CA LYS A 224 -22.75 3.45 0.46
C LYS A 224 -22.28 2.41 -0.55
N ALA A 225 -21.36 2.77 -1.45
CA ALA A 225 -20.77 1.82 -2.39
C ALA A 225 -19.98 0.72 -1.66
N ARG A 226 -19.22 1.10 -0.63
CA ARG A 226 -18.48 0.18 0.23
C ARG A 226 -19.41 -0.79 0.99
N GLU A 227 -20.51 -0.31 1.56
CA GLU A 227 -21.51 -1.14 2.24
C GLU A 227 -22.12 -2.20 1.33
N VAL A 228 -22.43 -1.84 0.08
CA VAL A 228 -22.93 -2.80 -0.92
C VAL A 228 -21.91 -3.93 -1.14
N MET A 229 -20.62 -3.60 -1.24
CA MET A 229 -19.55 -4.58 -1.39
C MET A 229 -19.42 -5.47 -0.13
N LEU A 230 -19.40 -4.86 1.06
CA LEU A 230 -19.36 -5.59 2.32
C LEU A 230 -20.50 -6.59 2.44
N ASN A 231 -21.73 -6.15 2.18
CA ASN A 231 -22.91 -7.01 2.27
C ASN A 231 -22.84 -8.20 1.30
N ARG A 232 -22.37 -7.97 0.07
CA ARG A 232 -22.16 -9.05 -0.91
C ARG A 232 -21.12 -10.06 -0.45
N LEU A 233 -19.98 -9.59 0.08
CA LEU A 233 -18.83 -10.44 0.42
C LEU A 233 -19.00 -11.17 1.77
N ILE A 234 -19.72 -10.58 2.73
CA ILE A 234 -19.91 -11.17 4.06
C ILE A 234 -21.14 -12.11 4.09
N HIS A 235 -22.19 -11.78 3.35
CA HIS A 235 -23.47 -12.51 3.41
C HIS A 235 -23.74 -13.41 2.19
N SER A 236 -22.88 -13.40 1.17
CA SER A 236 -22.99 -14.34 0.03
C SER A 236 -22.26 -15.65 0.35
N LYS A 237 -22.76 -16.37 1.35
CA LYS A 237 -22.37 -17.77 1.62
C LYS A 237 -23.55 -18.68 1.37
#